data_0a950e4cfece7b3d5361b004028fec17
#
_entry.id   0a950e4cfece7b3d5361b004028fec17
#
_cell.length_a   1.000
_cell.length_b   1.000
_cell.length_c   1.000
_cell.angle_alpha   90.00
_cell.angle_beta   90.00
_cell.angle_gamma   90.00
#
_symmetry.space_group_name_H-M   'P 1'
#
loop_
_entity.id
_entity.type
_entity.pdbx_description
1 polymer ?
#
loop_
_entity_poly.entity_id
_entity_poly.type
_entity_poly.pdbx_seq_one_letter_code
_entity_poly.pdbx_strand_id
1 'polypeptide(L)'
;DTLILSVGLIPAGDIANGSGLAVDGRTRGAFVDEHYQTSIPGVFAAGNVLHVHDLVDFVSLEAEALASSAAEYLKNHALPPCPLEVRAGGNVGHVIPQRISGSRDFTLSLRVSRPMKAVTLTVTQDGREVLRRRLPKALPAEMLQLPIRAAALEQSGDLEVSVQ
;
A
#
# COMPACT_ATOMS: atom_id res chain seq x y z
N ASP A 1 -20.09 -30.96 -21.62
CA ASP A 1 -19.23 -29.77 -21.63
C ASP A 1 -19.05 -29.25 -20.21
N THR A 2 -17.81 -28.95 -19.81
CA THR A 2 -17.46 -28.52 -18.46
C THR A 2 -16.78 -27.16 -18.51
N LEU A 3 -17.23 -26.19 -17.69
CA LEU A 3 -16.56 -24.91 -17.47
C LEU A 3 -15.90 -24.91 -16.10
N ILE A 4 -14.60 -24.68 -16.06
CA ILE A 4 -13.84 -24.52 -14.83
C ILE A 4 -13.54 -23.03 -14.65
N LEU A 5 -13.97 -22.44 -13.53
CA LEU A 5 -13.72 -21.04 -13.19
C LEU A 5 -12.63 -20.96 -12.12
N SER A 6 -11.58 -20.16 -12.41
CA SER A 6 -10.54 -19.79 -11.46
C SER A 6 -10.43 -18.26 -11.49
N VAL A 7 -11.15 -17.58 -10.60
CA VAL A 7 -11.42 -16.14 -10.68
C VAL A 7 -10.46 -15.26 -9.87
N GLY A 8 -9.31 -15.80 -9.49
CA GLY A 8 -8.27 -15.06 -8.76
C GLY A 8 -8.34 -15.23 -7.25
N LEU A 9 -7.61 -14.36 -6.55
CA LEU A 9 -7.43 -14.37 -5.10
C LEU A 9 -8.06 -13.13 -4.47
N ILE A 10 -8.50 -13.27 -3.23
CA ILE A 10 -8.84 -12.16 -2.35
C ILE A 10 -8.00 -12.26 -1.08
N PRO A 11 -7.67 -11.15 -0.41
CA PRO A 11 -6.97 -11.18 0.88
C PRO A 11 -7.72 -12.05 1.90
N ALA A 12 -6.95 -12.82 2.68
CA ALA A 12 -7.51 -13.68 3.75
C ALA A 12 -7.89 -12.80 4.97
N GLY A 13 -8.99 -12.08 4.84
CA GLY A 13 -9.42 -11.06 5.79
C GLY A 13 -10.18 -11.55 7.02
N ASP A 14 -10.43 -12.86 7.18
CA ASP A 14 -11.29 -13.40 8.25
C ASP A 14 -10.76 -13.04 9.65
N ILE A 15 -9.45 -13.10 9.86
CA ILE A 15 -8.82 -12.70 11.13
C ILE A 15 -8.97 -11.18 11.35
N ALA A 16 -8.71 -10.39 10.32
CA ALA A 16 -8.83 -8.93 10.40
C ALA A 16 -10.28 -8.49 10.71
N ASN A 17 -11.26 -9.09 10.04
CA ASN A 17 -12.68 -8.78 10.22
C ASN A 17 -13.20 -9.13 11.63
N GLY A 18 -12.64 -10.15 12.29
CA GLY A 18 -13.03 -10.57 13.66
C GLY A 18 -12.29 -9.88 14.79
N SER A 19 -11.20 -9.15 14.50
CA SER A 19 -10.28 -8.61 15.51
C SER A 19 -10.48 -7.12 15.85
N GLY A 20 -11.39 -6.43 15.17
CA GLY A 20 -11.59 -4.99 15.35
C GLY A 20 -10.54 -4.12 14.65
N LEU A 21 -9.72 -4.69 13.77
CA LEU A 21 -8.80 -3.95 12.91
C LEU A 21 -9.57 -3.07 11.91
N ALA A 22 -9.03 -1.89 11.61
CA ALA A 22 -9.49 -1.12 10.47
C ALA A 22 -9.14 -1.87 9.17
N VAL A 23 -10.13 -2.04 8.30
CA VAL A 23 -10.03 -2.78 7.04
C VAL A 23 -10.21 -1.82 5.88
N ASP A 24 -9.33 -1.91 4.89
CA ASP A 24 -9.48 -1.18 3.64
C ASP A 24 -10.63 -1.75 2.81
N GLY A 25 -11.61 -0.91 2.48
CA GLY A 25 -12.82 -1.34 1.79
C GLY A 25 -12.57 -1.81 0.33
N ARG A 26 -11.41 -1.53 -0.24
CA ARG A 26 -11.06 -1.90 -1.62
C ARG A 26 -10.26 -3.19 -1.67
N THR A 27 -9.24 -3.35 -0.84
CA THR A 27 -8.44 -4.57 -0.76
C THR A 27 -9.09 -5.65 0.10
N ARG A 28 -9.91 -5.26 1.07
CA ARG A 28 -10.41 -6.09 2.19
C ARG A 28 -9.30 -6.59 3.12
N GLY A 29 -8.08 -6.12 2.94
CA GLY A 29 -6.96 -6.34 3.86
C GLY A 29 -6.94 -5.30 4.99
N ALA A 30 -6.05 -5.48 5.95
CA ALA A 30 -5.88 -4.52 7.03
C ALA A 30 -5.42 -3.16 6.50
N PHE A 31 -5.87 -2.10 7.14
CA PHE A 31 -5.32 -0.75 6.96
C PHE A 31 -3.98 -0.67 7.68
N VAL A 32 -2.90 -0.28 6.99
CA VAL A 32 -1.55 -0.26 7.58
C VAL A 32 -0.83 1.06 7.32
N ASP A 33 0.13 1.33 8.18
CA ASP A 33 1.10 2.42 7.99
C ASP A 33 2.37 1.95 7.27
N GLU A 34 3.34 2.84 7.09
CA GLU A 34 4.61 2.56 6.43
C GLU A 34 5.52 1.57 7.18
N HIS A 35 5.17 1.21 8.40
CA HIS A 35 5.79 0.17 9.21
C HIS A 35 5.07 -1.17 9.09
N TYR A 36 4.02 -1.27 8.27
CA TYR A 36 3.09 -2.40 8.20
C TYR A 36 2.32 -2.64 9.50
N GLN A 37 2.30 -1.66 10.42
CA GLN A 37 1.49 -1.72 11.63
C GLN A 37 0.05 -1.37 11.30
N THR A 38 -0.87 -2.15 11.85
CA THR A 38 -2.31 -1.96 11.67
C THR A 38 -2.85 -0.84 12.58
N SER A 39 -4.17 -0.68 12.61
CA SER A 39 -4.83 0.25 13.53
C SER A 39 -4.67 -0.12 15.01
N ILE A 40 -4.17 -1.33 15.32
CA ILE A 40 -3.89 -1.78 16.68
C ILE A 40 -2.37 -1.81 16.88
N PRO A 41 -1.81 -1.04 17.83
CA PRO A 41 -0.39 -1.02 18.11
C PRO A 41 0.17 -2.43 18.42
N GLY A 42 1.31 -2.77 17.82
CA GLY A 42 1.95 -4.07 17.96
C GLY A 42 1.34 -5.19 17.11
N VAL A 43 0.30 -4.91 16.34
CA VAL A 43 -0.27 -5.84 15.36
C VAL A 43 0.13 -5.41 13.96
N PHE A 44 0.76 -6.31 13.21
CA PHE A 44 1.30 -6.06 11.88
C PHE A 44 0.66 -6.96 10.84
N ALA A 45 0.58 -6.50 9.59
CA ALA A 45 0.06 -7.27 8.47
C ALA A 45 0.92 -7.07 7.22
N ALA A 46 1.24 -8.15 6.51
CA ALA A 46 1.94 -8.13 5.22
C ALA A 46 1.53 -9.32 4.35
N GLY A 47 1.93 -9.30 3.09
CA GLY A 47 1.63 -10.38 2.14
C GLY A 47 0.16 -10.43 1.71
N ASN A 48 -0.29 -11.61 1.31
CA ASN A 48 -1.63 -11.77 0.73
C ASN A 48 -2.80 -11.61 1.73
N VAL A 49 -2.53 -11.43 3.01
CA VAL A 49 -3.54 -11.01 3.99
C VAL A 49 -3.82 -9.50 3.88
N LEU A 50 -2.85 -8.74 3.37
CA LEU A 50 -2.95 -7.29 3.21
C LEU A 50 -3.48 -6.92 1.82
N HIS A 51 -2.82 -7.40 0.78
CA HIS A 51 -3.23 -7.29 -0.62
C HIS A 51 -2.60 -8.42 -1.46
N VAL A 52 -3.25 -8.82 -2.55
CA VAL A 52 -2.75 -9.92 -3.38
C VAL A 52 -1.50 -9.45 -4.15
N HIS A 53 -0.44 -10.24 -4.09
CA HIS A 53 0.81 -10.00 -4.81
C HIS A 53 0.89 -10.81 -6.11
N ASP A 54 1.64 -10.29 -7.10
CA ASP A 54 1.89 -10.95 -8.37
C ASP A 54 3.05 -11.94 -8.27
N LEU A 55 4.05 -11.60 -7.44
CA LEU A 55 5.29 -12.34 -7.28
C LEU A 55 5.54 -12.60 -5.78
N VAL A 56 6.00 -13.81 -5.47
CA VAL A 56 6.38 -14.18 -4.10
C VAL A 56 7.54 -13.35 -3.56
N ASP A 57 8.42 -12.86 -4.43
CA ASP A 57 9.52 -11.98 -4.06
C ASP A 57 9.02 -10.69 -3.37
N PHE A 58 7.93 -10.12 -3.86
CA PHE A 58 7.33 -8.93 -3.22
C PHE A 58 6.76 -9.25 -1.84
N VAL A 59 6.18 -10.44 -1.66
CA VAL A 59 5.73 -10.90 -0.34
C VAL A 59 6.91 -11.01 0.62
N SER A 60 8.04 -11.55 0.16
CA SER A 60 9.25 -11.71 0.97
C SER A 60 9.83 -10.35 1.39
N LEU A 61 9.97 -9.42 0.45
CA LEU A 61 10.46 -8.06 0.73
C LEU A 61 9.54 -7.31 1.71
N GLU A 62 8.24 -7.45 1.56
CA GLU A 62 7.26 -6.85 2.46
C GLU A 62 7.35 -7.46 3.87
N ALA A 63 7.52 -8.78 3.96
CA ALA A 63 7.70 -9.48 5.23
C ALA A 63 9.02 -9.09 5.94
N GLU A 64 10.11 -8.89 5.21
CA GLU A 64 11.38 -8.38 5.75
C GLU A 64 11.25 -6.96 6.31
N ALA A 65 10.56 -6.08 5.58
CA ALA A 65 10.29 -4.73 6.04
C ALA A 65 9.41 -4.71 7.30
N LEU A 66 8.36 -5.55 7.34
CA LEU A 66 7.53 -5.76 8.52
C LEU A 66 8.36 -6.28 9.70
N ALA A 67 9.20 -7.30 9.48
CA ALA A 67 10.03 -7.88 10.55
C ALA A 67 10.97 -6.83 11.17
N SER A 68 11.54 -5.95 10.35
CA SER A 68 12.37 -4.83 10.81
C SER A 68 11.58 -3.85 11.70
N SER A 69 10.36 -3.51 11.29
CA SER A 69 9.45 -2.65 12.05
C SER A 69 8.99 -3.30 13.36
N ALA A 70 8.67 -4.60 13.33
CA ALA A 70 8.31 -5.34 14.54
C ALA A 70 9.47 -5.42 15.55
N ALA A 71 10.71 -5.60 15.07
CA ALA A 71 11.90 -5.58 15.91
C ALA A 71 12.13 -4.19 16.54
N GLU A 72 11.88 -3.11 15.80
CA GLU A 72 11.93 -1.75 16.33
C GLU A 72 10.85 -1.53 17.40
N TYR A 73 9.62 -1.98 17.14
CA TYR A 73 8.53 -1.91 18.11
C TYR A 73 8.86 -2.66 19.41
N LEU A 74 9.44 -3.85 19.33
CA LEU A 74 9.82 -4.63 20.51
C LEU A 74 10.90 -3.94 21.36
N LYS A 75 11.80 -3.18 20.74
CA LYS A 75 12.84 -2.42 21.46
C LYS A 75 12.28 -1.18 22.15
N ASN A 76 11.41 -0.46 21.45
CA ASN A 76 10.99 0.89 21.85
C ASN A 76 9.57 0.92 22.44
N HIS A 77 8.83 -0.19 22.36
CA HIS A 77 7.40 -0.32 22.70
C HIS A 77 6.48 0.66 21.96
N ALA A 78 6.99 1.29 20.91
CA ALA A 78 6.29 2.23 20.04
C ALA A 78 7.02 2.36 18.70
N LEU A 79 6.30 2.79 17.66
CA LEU A 79 6.85 3.24 16.39
C LEU A 79 6.56 4.73 16.19
N PRO A 80 7.33 5.43 15.34
CA PRO A 80 7.03 6.81 14.97
C PRO A 80 5.59 6.94 14.46
N PRO A 81 4.87 8.02 14.82
CA PRO A 81 3.50 8.22 14.35
C PRO A 81 3.46 8.46 12.85
N CYS A 82 2.42 7.94 12.20
CA CYS A 82 2.16 8.11 10.77
C CYS A 82 0.87 8.92 10.57
N PRO A 83 0.92 10.26 10.72
CA PRO A 83 -0.27 11.11 10.70
C PRO A 83 -0.78 11.40 9.29
N LEU A 84 0.07 11.28 8.25
CA LEU A 84 -0.28 11.63 6.87
C LEU A 84 -0.99 10.47 6.19
N GLU A 85 -2.11 10.76 5.52
CA GLU A 85 -2.83 9.75 4.74
C GLU A 85 -2.30 9.65 3.31
N VAL A 86 -2.35 8.44 2.76
CA VAL A 86 -2.10 8.17 1.34
C VAL A 86 -3.39 7.69 0.71
N ARG A 87 -3.91 8.47 -0.24
CA ARG A 87 -5.21 8.24 -0.86
C ARG A 87 -5.08 7.77 -2.31
N ALA A 88 -5.92 6.83 -2.69
CA ALA A 88 -6.10 6.43 -4.08
C ALA A 88 -7.03 7.42 -4.79
N GLY A 89 -6.48 8.18 -5.72
CA GLY A 89 -7.18 9.13 -6.60
C GLY A 89 -7.61 8.49 -7.93
N GLY A 90 -7.65 9.29 -8.99
CA GLY A 90 -8.16 8.88 -10.29
C GLY A 90 -7.51 7.62 -10.85
N ASN A 91 -8.35 6.64 -11.26
CA ASN A 91 -7.98 5.35 -11.85
C ASN A 91 -7.07 4.45 -11.00
N VAL A 92 -6.85 4.77 -9.72
CA VAL A 92 -6.14 3.92 -8.76
C VAL A 92 -7.15 3.07 -7.99
N GLY A 93 -6.95 1.75 -7.98
CA GLY A 93 -7.79 0.79 -7.27
C GLY A 93 -7.53 0.80 -5.78
N HIS A 94 -6.27 0.70 -5.37
CA HIS A 94 -5.84 0.79 -3.97
C HIS A 94 -4.38 1.24 -3.88
N VAL A 95 -3.96 1.66 -2.70
CA VAL A 95 -2.58 2.01 -2.34
C VAL A 95 -2.20 1.39 -1.01
N ILE A 96 -0.94 1.04 -0.84
CA ILE A 96 -0.33 0.57 0.41
C ILE A 96 1.09 1.13 0.51
N PRO A 97 1.47 1.69 1.68
CA PRO A 97 0.68 1.90 2.89
C PRO A 97 -0.37 3.01 2.72
N GLN A 98 -1.36 3.03 3.62
CA GLN A 98 -2.39 4.08 3.65
C GLN A 98 -2.03 5.23 4.60
N ARG A 99 -0.99 5.06 5.45
CA ARG A 99 -0.47 6.09 6.35
C ARG A 99 1.05 6.14 6.33
N ILE A 100 1.60 7.33 6.46
CA ILE A 100 3.05 7.56 6.49
C ILE A 100 3.40 8.65 7.52
N SER A 101 4.67 8.66 7.95
CA SER A 101 5.21 9.72 8.81
C SER A 101 5.64 10.96 8.00
N GLY A 102 5.99 10.77 6.72
CA GLY A 102 6.65 11.80 5.90
C GLY A 102 8.16 11.95 6.18
N SER A 103 8.74 11.19 7.09
CA SER A 103 10.13 11.35 7.55
C SER A 103 11.07 10.23 7.15
N ARG A 104 10.57 9.16 6.51
CA ARG A 104 11.39 8.04 6.03
C ARG A 104 11.05 7.68 4.59
N ASP A 105 12.01 7.03 3.92
CA ASP A 105 11.79 6.43 2.60
C ASP A 105 10.87 5.22 2.74
N PHE A 106 9.93 5.06 1.80
CA PHE A 106 9.03 3.90 1.76
C PHE A 106 8.73 3.50 0.31
N THR A 107 8.18 2.30 0.13
CA THR A 107 7.68 1.84 -1.16
C THR A 107 6.16 1.92 -1.15
N LEU A 108 5.61 2.66 -2.11
CA LEU A 108 4.18 2.71 -2.36
C LEU A 108 3.82 1.61 -3.36
N SER A 109 3.00 0.66 -2.94
CA SER A 109 2.41 -0.37 -3.79
C SER A 109 0.99 0.02 -4.19
N LEU A 110 0.66 -0.12 -5.46
CA LEU A 110 -0.68 0.22 -5.96
C LEU A 110 -1.10 -0.65 -7.14
N ARG A 111 -2.42 -0.70 -7.38
CA ARG A 111 -3.01 -1.24 -8.60
C ARG A 111 -3.96 -0.23 -9.22
N VAL A 112 -4.03 -0.22 -10.54
CA VAL A 112 -5.02 0.58 -11.26
C VAL A 112 -6.38 -0.12 -11.27
N SER A 113 -7.45 0.67 -11.41
CA SER A 113 -8.82 0.16 -11.43
C SER A 113 -9.27 -0.42 -12.77
N ARG A 114 -8.56 -0.11 -13.86
CA ARG A 114 -8.87 -0.57 -15.23
C ARG A 114 -7.60 -0.64 -16.08
N PRO A 115 -7.58 -1.44 -17.17
CA PRO A 115 -6.48 -1.46 -18.12
C PRO A 115 -6.35 -0.11 -18.84
N MET A 116 -5.11 0.40 -18.94
CA MET A 116 -4.80 1.67 -19.61
C MET A 116 -3.48 1.58 -20.37
N LYS A 117 -3.33 2.43 -21.41
CA LYS A 117 -2.11 2.57 -22.21
C LYS A 117 -1.62 4.01 -22.18
N ALA A 118 -0.30 4.17 -22.32
CA ALA A 118 0.38 5.47 -22.38
C ALA A 118 -0.04 6.41 -21.23
N VAL A 119 0.07 5.92 -19.99
CA VAL A 119 -0.42 6.61 -18.80
C VAL A 119 0.68 7.40 -18.10
N THR A 120 0.25 8.41 -17.37
CA THR A 120 1.07 9.15 -16.41
C THR A 120 0.56 8.85 -14.99
N LEU A 121 1.43 8.29 -14.18
CA LEU A 121 1.23 8.13 -12.74
C LEU A 121 1.79 9.36 -12.05
N THR A 122 1.01 9.96 -11.15
CA THR A 122 1.39 11.14 -10.40
C THR A 122 1.09 10.91 -8.92
N VAL A 123 2.05 11.26 -8.08
CA VAL A 123 1.88 11.36 -6.62
C VAL A 123 1.95 12.85 -6.27
N THR A 124 0.93 13.35 -5.61
CA THR A 124 0.87 14.73 -5.13
C THR A 124 0.74 14.76 -3.61
N GLN A 125 1.24 15.83 -2.99
CA GLN A 125 1.05 16.14 -1.57
C GLN A 125 0.43 17.53 -1.49
N ASP A 126 -0.81 17.63 -0.99
CA ASP A 126 -1.60 18.86 -0.99
C ASP A 126 -1.60 19.60 -2.35
N GLY A 127 -1.69 18.84 -3.43
CA GLY A 127 -1.68 19.35 -4.80
C GLY A 127 -0.29 19.62 -5.41
N ARG A 128 0.79 19.61 -4.62
CA ARG A 128 2.17 19.73 -5.09
C ARG A 128 2.65 18.36 -5.62
N GLU A 129 3.21 18.34 -6.80
CA GLU A 129 3.75 17.12 -7.39
C GLU A 129 5.01 16.65 -6.63
N VAL A 130 4.96 15.41 -6.12
CA VAL A 130 6.05 14.72 -5.43
C VAL A 130 6.79 13.79 -6.39
N LEU A 131 6.03 13.09 -7.24
CA LEU A 131 6.57 12.15 -8.21
C LEU A 131 5.68 12.09 -9.44
N ARG A 132 6.33 12.03 -10.62
CA ARG A 132 5.66 11.75 -11.89
C ARG A 132 6.40 10.65 -12.64
N ARG A 133 5.65 9.65 -13.13
CA ARG A 133 6.20 8.53 -13.89
C ARG A 133 5.32 8.21 -15.10
N ARG A 134 5.90 8.16 -16.29
CA ARG A 134 5.21 7.69 -17.49
C ARG A 134 5.37 6.19 -17.64
N LEU A 135 4.29 5.51 -17.97
CA LEU A 135 4.25 4.07 -18.17
C LEU A 135 3.60 3.77 -19.53
N PRO A 136 4.13 2.82 -20.31
CA PRO A 136 3.54 2.42 -21.59
C PRO A 136 2.17 1.77 -21.40
N LYS A 137 1.97 1.10 -20.29
CA LYS A 137 0.70 0.47 -19.89
C LYS A 137 0.59 0.39 -18.37
N ALA A 138 -0.63 0.27 -17.88
CA ALA A 138 -0.95 -0.12 -16.51
C ALA A 138 -2.15 -1.08 -16.52
N LEU A 139 -2.04 -2.20 -15.81
CA LEU A 139 -3.05 -3.25 -15.78
C LEU A 139 -3.47 -3.53 -14.33
N PRO A 140 -4.75 -3.81 -14.05
CA PRO A 140 -5.19 -4.15 -12.69
C PRO A 140 -4.52 -5.41 -12.12
N ALA A 141 -4.12 -6.34 -12.99
CA ALA A 141 -3.44 -7.56 -12.60
C ALA A 141 -1.94 -7.35 -12.27
N GLU A 142 -1.35 -6.20 -12.64
CA GLU A 142 0.05 -5.88 -12.39
C GLU A 142 0.17 -4.89 -11.24
N MET A 143 0.94 -5.25 -10.20
CA MET A 143 1.24 -4.35 -9.08
C MET A 143 2.34 -3.36 -9.50
N LEU A 144 2.08 -2.09 -9.29
CA LEU A 144 3.07 -1.03 -9.47
C LEU A 144 3.71 -0.71 -8.12
N GLN A 145 5.03 -0.67 -8.09
CA GLN A 145 5.81 -0.27 -6.92
C GLN A 145 6.59 1.00 -7.20
N LEU A 146 6.49 1.96 -6.30
CA LEU A 146 7.11 3.28 -6.40
C LEU A 146 7.91 3.57 -5.13
N PRO A 147 9.23 3.65 -5.22
CA PRO A 147 10.02 4.16 -4.11
C PRO A 147 9.76 5.66 -3.95
N ILE A 148 9.33 6.07 -2.79
CA ILE A 148 9.14 7.47 -2.39
C ILE A 148 10.25 7.85 -1.42
N ARG A 149 10.93 8.96 -1.70
CA ARG A 149 11.99 9.49 -0.85
C ARG A 149 11.42 10.49 0.14
N ALA A 150 11.78 10.37 1.41
CA ALA A 150 11.39 11.32 2.45
C ALA A 150 11.78 12.76 2.09
N ALA A 151 12.94 12.95 1.45
CA ALA A 151 13.42 14.27 1.02
C ALA A 151 12.50 14.98 -0.01
N ALA A 152 11.58 14.24 -0.66
CA ALA A 152 10.60 14.81 -1.59
C ALA A 152 9.28 15.21 -0.89
N LEU A 153 9.12 14.83 0.38
CA LEU A 153 7.89 15.03 1.15
C LEU A 153 8.00 16.24 2.07
N GLU A 154 6.86 16.80 2.40
CA GLU A 154 6.69 17.77 3.48
C GLU A 154 6.20 17.06 4.75
N GLN A 155 6.42 17.70 5.91
CA GLN A 155 6.05 17.14 7.21
C GLN A 155 4.53 17.18 7.49
N SER A 156 3.78 17.82 6.59
CA SER A 156 2.32 17.94 6.66
C SER A 156 1.72 17.80 5.27
N GLY A 157 0.44 17.45 5.22
CA GLY A 157 -0.30 17.29 3.97
C GLY A 157 -0.41 15.84 3.51
N ASP A 158 -1.61 15.46 3.12
CA ASP A 158 -1.90 14.10 2.65
C ASP A 158 -1.40 13.86 1.22
N LEU A 159 -1.09 12.62 0.92
CA LEU A 159 -0.71 12.20 -0.42
C LEU A 159 -1.92 11.70 -1.21
N GLU A 160 -1.97 12.06 -2.47
CA GLU A 160 -2.89 11.48 -3.44
C GLU A 160 -2.12 10.85 -4.60
N VAL A 161 -2.50 9.64 -4.96
CA VAL A 161 -1.90 8.89 -6.08
C VAL A 161 -2.93 8.76 -7.19
N SER A 162 -2.63 9.24 -8.37
CA SER A 162 -3.52 9.19 -9.52
C SER A 162 -2.83 8.66 -10.77
N VAL A 163 -3.62 8.07 -11.67
CA VAL A 163 -3.17 7.60 -12.98
C VAL A 163 -4.09 8.13 -14.06
N GLN A 164 -3.51 8.80 -15.06
CA GLN A 164 -4.22 9.42 -16.17
C GLN A 164 -3.63 8.99 -17.52
#